data_031a628cdbd46922b202fa9adbd06baa
#
_entry.id   031a628cdbd46922b202fa9adbd06baa
#
_cell.length_a   1.000
_cell.length_b   1.000
_cell.length_c   1.000
_cell.angle_alpha   90.00
_cell.angle_beta   90.00
_cell.angle_gamma   90.00
#
_symmetry.space_group_name_H-M   'P 1'
#
loop_
_entity.id
_entity.type
_entity.pdbx_description
1 polymer ?
#
loop_
_entity_poly.entity_id
_entity_poly.type
_entity_poly.pdbx_seq_one_letter_code
_entity_poly.pdbx_strand_id
1 'polypeptide(L)'
;MPCAVGDLITGAGLAEAVADCDAIVHLASNSRNAHAVDVEGTQRLIEAARAAGVKHLLYVSIVGIDRIPYAYYQCKLEAERLIAESGVPFSILRATQFHSFVAFLLSEAAKYPLIMPIPSGFFVQSVAVEDVAARLCRAVVDGPSSRLRDFGGPEVLPVEEVATAWSLRRPLGFAKWVVPIFFPGETAAAFRSGYNTCPDGERGTETWREWLKRSMDEAGASLESKDSRERQG
;
A
#
# COMPACT_ATOMS: atom_id res chain seq x y z
N MET A 1 7.05 -10.70 -20.81
CA MET A 1 7.45 -11.58 -19.70
C MET A 1 6.52 -12.78 -19.68
N PRO A 2 7.02 -14.00 -19.44
CA PRO A 2 6.15 -15.14 -19.19
C PRO A 2 5.30 -14.86 -17.95
N CYS A 3 4.04 -15.31 -17.95
CA CYS A 3 3.12 -15.16 -16.85
C CYS A 3 2.80 -16.56 -16.30
N ALA A 4 3.03 -16.78 -15.01
CA ALA A 4 2.63 -17.98 -14.30
C ALA A 4 1.52 -17.64 -13.31
N VAL A 5 0.59 -18.57 -13.11
CA VAL A 5 -0.50 -18.40 -12.15
C VAL A 5 -0.16 -19.18 -10.88
N GLY A 6 -0.10 -18.47 -9.75
CA GLY A 6 0.10 -19.05 -8.42
C GLY A 6 -0.98 -18.59 -7.45
N ASP A 7 -1.44 -19.48 -6.60
CA ASP A 7 -2.42 -19.20 -5.54
C ASP A 7 -1.78 -19.37 -4.16
N LEU A 8 -1.64 -18.27 -3.42
CA LEU A 8 -1.08 -18.28 -2.07
C LEU A 8 -1.95 -19.03 -1.05
N ILE A 9 -3.27 -19.11 -1.26
CA ILE A 9 -4.18 -19.80 -0.32
C ILE A 9 -4.03 -21.31 -0.44
N THR A 10 -3.97 -21.84 -1.66
CA THR A 10 -3.89 -23.28 -1.92
C THR A 10 -2.46 -23.77 -2.13
N GLY A 11 -1.52 -22.90 -2.47
CA GLY A 11 -0.17 -23.24 -2.87
C GLY A 11 -0.04 -23.69 -4.33
N ALA A 12 -1.16 -23.81 -5.05
CA ALA A 12 -1.15 -24.28 -6.44
C ALA A 12 -0.36 -23.31 -7.34
N GLY A 13 0.52 -23.85 -8.18
CA GLY A 13 1.31 -23.09 -9.16
C GLY A 13 2.45 -22.27 -8.57
N LEU A 14 2.68 -22.28 -7.24
CA LEU A 14 3.77 -21.49 -6.63
C LEU A 14 5.15 -22.00 -7.05
N ALA A 15 5.34 -23.32 -7.09
CA ALA A 15 6.62 -23.90 -7.50
C ALA A 15 7.00 -23.50 -8.92
N GLU A 16 6.05 -23.54 -9.84
CA GLU A 16 6.21 -23.14 -11.24
C GLU A 16 6.43 -21.62 -11.36
N ALA A 17 5.72 -20.83 -10.53
CA ALA A 17 5.82 -19.38 -10.56
C ALA A 17 7.18 -18.87 -10.08
N VAL A 18 7.87 -19.59 -9.20
CA VAL A 18 9.19 -19.19 -8.65
C VAL A 18 10.35 -19.95 -9.29
N ALA A 19 10.08 -20.92 -10.18
CA ALA A 19 11.11 -21.63 -10.92
C ALA A 19 11.98 -20.65 -11.71
N ASP A 20 13.30 -20.85 -11.66
CA ASP A 20 14.29 -20.03 -12.34
C ASP A 20 14.28 -18.52 -11.97
N CYS A 21 13.68 -18.16 -10.83
CA CYS A 21 13.70 -16.80 -10.32
C CYS A 21 14.89 -16.57 -9.39
N ASP A 22 15.72 -15.57 -9.70
CA ASP A 22 16.77 -15.12 -8.76
C ASP A 22 16.20 -14.30 -7.60
N ALA A 23 15.13 -13.53 -7.86
CA ALA A 23 14.49 -12.68 -6.85
C ALA A 23 12.97 -12.75 -6.94
N ILE A 24 12.31 -12.65 -5.78
CA ILE A 24 10.86 -12.55 -5.63
C ILE A 24 10.53 -11.21 -4.97
N VAL A 25 9.61 -10.45 -5.56
CA VAL A 25 9.01 -9.27 -4.92
C VAL A 25 7.59 -9.64 -4.46
N HIS A 26 7.43 -9.89 -3.16
CA HIS A 26 6.18 -10.31 -2.56
C HIS A 26 5.30 -9.10 -2.21
N LEU A 27 4.29 -8.85 -3.04
CA LEU A 27 3.34 -7.73 -2.94
C LEU A 27 1.92 -8.20 -2.61
N ALA A 28 1.66 -9.51 -2.64
CA ALA A 28 0.32 -10.04 -2.43
C ALA A 28 -0.12 -9.85 -0.98
N SER A 29 -1.33 -9.36 -0.79
CA SER A 29 -1.94 -9.14 0.51
C SER A 29 -3.46 -9.06 0.38
N ASN A 30 -4.17 -9.47 1.45
CA ASN A 30 -5.62 -9.38 1.50
C ASN A 30 -6.09 -9.08 2.92
N SER A 31 -6.40 -7.83 3.22
CA SER A 31 -6.81 -7.39 4.57
C SER A 31 -8.11 -8.05 5.11
N ARG A 32 -8.96 -8.60 4.22
CA ARG A 32 -10.18 -9.33 4.60
C ARG A 32 -9.91 -10.80 4.93
N ASN A 33 -8.83 -11.38 4.41
CA ASN A 33 -8.41 -12.76 4.64
C ASN A 33 -6.90 -12.79 4.95
N ALA A 34 -6.48 -11.92 5.86
CA ALA A 34 -5.07 -11.65 6.10
C ALA A 34 -4.30 -12.88 6.59
N HIS A 35 -4.88 -13.67 7.50
CA HIS A 35 -4.18 -14.86 8.00
C HIS A 35 -3.89 -15.86 6.88
N ALA A 36 -4.86 -16.19 6.04
CA ALA A 36 -4.68 -17.17 4.97
C ALA A 36 -3.74 -16.68 3.87
N VAL A 37 -3.76 -15.37 3.54
CA VAL A 37 -2.94 -14.82 2.45
C VAL A 37 -1.59 -14.30 2.96
N ASP A 38 -1.60 -13.45 3.99
CA ASP A 38 -0.39 -12.77 4.45
C ASP A 38 0.47 -13.63 5.37
N VAL A 39 -0.12 -14.59 6.14
CA VAL A 39 0.64 -15.49 7.02
C VAL A 39 0.90 -16.83 6.34
N GLU A 40 -0.16 -17.65 6.17
CA GLU A 40 -0.01 -18.99 5.59
C GLU A 40 0.48 -18.96 4.13
N GLY A 41 -0.03 -17.99 3.34
CA GLY A 41 0.41 -17.81 1.95
C GLY A 41 1.88 -17.41 1.85
N THR A 42 2.35 -16.53 2.73
CA THR A 42 3.77 -16.19 2.83
C THR A 42 4.62 -17.39 3.22
N GLN A 43 4.15 -18.24 4.14
CA GLN A 43 4.88 -19.45 4.50
C GLN A 43 5.02 -20.39 3.30
N ARG A 44 3.94 -20.64 2.54
CA ARG A 44 4.00 -21.47 1.32
C ARG A 44 4.94 -20.87 0.26
N LEU A 45 4.94 -19.54 0.11
CA LEU A 45 5.87 -18.85 -0.81
C LEU A 45 7.33 -19.03 -0.35
N ILE A 46 7.61 -18.95 0.94
CA ILE A 46 8.94 -19.19 1.51
C ILE A 46 9.42 -20.63 1.22
N GLU A 47 8.55 -21.62 1.40
CA GLU A 47 8.86 -23.03 1.11
C GLU A 47 9.20 -23.22 -0.38
N ALA A 48 8.40 -22.66 -1.28
CA ALA A 48 8.65 -22.68 -2.71
C ALA A 48 9.96 -21.95 -3.09
N ALA A 49 10.19 -20.77 -2.53
CA ALA A 49 11.40 -19.98 -2.74
C ALA A 49 12.68 -20.71 -2.29
N ARG A 50 12.63 -21.38 -1.14
CA ARG A 50 13.74 -22.21 -0.64
C ARG A 50 14.03 -23.41 -1.55
N ALA A 51 12.99 -24.09 -1.99
CA ALA A 51 13.13 -25.25 -2.89
C ALA A 51 13.71 -24.84 -4.25
N ALA A 52 13.37 -23.67 -4.75
CA ALA A 52 13.90 -23.11 -6.01
C ALA A 52 15.27 -22.44 -5.86
N GLY A 53 15.80 -22.29 -4.64
CA GLY A 53 17.10 -21.64 -4.40
C GLY A 53 17.09 -20.14 -4.69
N VAL A 54 15.95 -19.46 -4.46
CA VAL A 54 15.80 -18.00 -4.65
C VAL A 54 16.83 -17.25 -3.80
N LYS A 55 17.50 -16.28 -4.41
CA LYS A 55 18.61 -15.54 -3.81
C LYS A 55 18.17 -14.28 -3.08
N HIS A 56 16.95 -13.78 -3.34
CA HIS A 56 16.43 -12.58 -2.70
C HIS A 56 14.88 -12.59 -2.63
N LEU A 57 14.32 -12.60 -1.43
CA LEU A 57 12.90 -12.40 -1.17
C LEU A 57 12.68 -10.99 -0.63
N LEU A 58 12.11 -10.10 -1.44
CA LEU A 58 11.78 -8.72 -1.08
C LEU A 58 10.30 -8.61 -0.73
N TYR A 59 9.99 -8.18 0.50
CA TYR A 59 8.63 -8.07 1.02
C TYR A 59 8.23 -6.63 1.26
N VAL A 60 7.01 -6.27 0.84
CA VAL A 60 6.43 -4.95 1.14
C VAL A 60 5.51 -5.05 2.33
N SER A 61 5.86 -4.29 3.36
CA SER A 61 5.15 -4.17 4.62
C SER A 61 4.66 -2.74 4.85
N ILE A 62 4.24 -2.42 6.06
CA ILE A 62 3.58 -1.15 6.37
C ILE A 62 4.33 -0.46 7.53
N VAL A 63 4.48 0.86 7.44
CA VAL A 63 5.04 1.69 8.52
C VAL A 63 4.10 1.67 9.73
N GLY A 64 4.66 1.43 10.90
CA GLY A 64 3.96 1.48 12.19
C GLY A 64 3.19 0.22 12.58
N ILE A 65 3.32 -0.91 11.85
CA ILE A 65 2.59 -2.15 12.17
C ILE A 65 2.91 -2.71 13.56
N ASP A 66 4.09 -2.43 14.10
CA ASP A 66 4.57 -2.81 15.42
C ASP A 66 4.05 -1.91 16.56
N ARG A 67 3.45 -0.76 16.22
CA ARG A 67 2.99 0.27 17.16
C ARG A 67 1.49 0.52 17.11
N ILE A 68 0.81 0.06 16.07
CA ILE A 68 -0.62 0.28 15.86
C ILE A 68 -1.37 -1.05 16.08
N PRO A 69 -2.19 -1.17 17.14
CA PRO A 69 -2.89 -2.41 17.48
C PRO A 69 -4.10 -2.65 16.55
N TYR A 70 -3.81 -3.05 15.32
CA TYR A 70 -4.81 -3.37 14.31
C TYR A 70 -4.59 -4.82 13.82
N ALA A 71 -5.64 -5.63 13.84
CA ALA A 71 -5.55 -7.08 13.59
C ALA A 71 -4.83 -7.44 12.28
N TYR A 72 -5.13 -6.74 11.21
CA TYR A 72 -4.43 -6.94 9.93
C TYR A 72 -2.91 -6.68 10.04
N TYR A 73 -2.51 -5.68 10.83
CA TYR A 73 -1.10 -5.36 11.03
C TYR A 73 -0.35 -6.46 11.79
N GLN A 74 -1.04 -7.18 12.68
CA GLN A 74 -0.45 -8.35 13.35
C GLN A 74 -0.12 -9.47 12.35
N CYS A 75 -0.98 -9.71 11.36
CA CYS A 75 -0.68 -10.67 10.28
C CYS A 75 0.51 -10.23 9.43
N LYS A 76 0.62 -8.92 9.12
CA LYS A 76 1.78 -8.38 8.40
C LYS A 76 3.07 -8.52 9.20
N LEU A 77 3.02 -8.27 10.51
CA LEU A 77 4.18 -8.41 11.41
C LEU A 77 4.62 -9.89 11.52
N GLU A 78 3.66 -10.81 11.60
CA GLU A 78 3.94 -12.25 11.57
C GLU A 78 4.59 -12.67 10.25
N ALA A 79 4.12 -12.15 9.12
CA ALA A 79 4.75 -12.40 7.81
C ALA A 79 6.20 -11.87 7.76
N GLU A 80 6.48 -10.68 8.32
CA GLU A 80 7.86 -10.18 8.46
C GLU A 80 8.74 -11.16 9.25
N ARG A 81 8.21 -11.70 10.37
CA ARG A 81 8.93 -12.66 11.23
C ARG A 81 9.21 -13.97 10.47
N LEU A 82 8.22 -14.54 9.80
CA LEU A 82 8.37 -15.74 8.99
C LEU A 82 9.45 -15.59 7.91
N ILE A 83 9.48 -14.44 7.23
CA ILE A 83 10.49 -14.14 6.22
C ILE A 83 11.88 -14.02 6.86
N ALA A 84 11.99 -13.32 7.98
CA ALA A 84 13.28 -13.13 8.66
C ALA A 84 13.87 -14.45 9.20
N GLU A 85 13.02 -15.38 9.61
CA GLU A 85 13.41 -16.70 10.14
C GLU A 85 13.53 -17.76 9.03
N SER A 86 13.17 -17.45 7.78
CA SER A 86 13.08 -18.41 6.67
C SER A 86 14.40 -19.03 6.23
N GLY A 87 15.51 -18.38 6.47
CA GLY A 87 16.82 -18.74 5.90
C GLY A 87 16.98 -18.37 4.41
N VAL A 88 15.96 -17.82 3.75
CA VAL A 88 16.09 -17.21 2.41
C VAL A 88 16.68 -15.81 2.58
N PRO A 89 17.69 -15.40 1.79
CA PRO A 89 18.16 -14.02 1.84
C PRO A 89 17.02 -13.04 1.52
N PHE A 90 16.83 -12.01 2.35
CA PHE A 90 15.63 -11.18 2.26
C PHE A 90 15.88 -9.69 2.41
N SER A 91 14.88 -8.91 2.00
CA SER A 91 14.72 -7.50 2.38
C SER A 91 13.26 -7.21 2.71
N ILE A 92 13.01 -6.36 3.71
CA ILE A 92 11.68 -5.89 4.09
C ILE A 92 11.65 -4.38 3.94
N LEU A 93 10.74 -3.89 3.09
CA LEU A 93 10.44 -2.47 2.94
C LEU A 93 9.09 -2.17 3.60
N ARG A 94 9.07 -1.36 4.66
CA ARG A 94 7.82 -0.80 5.16
C ARG A 94 7.53 0.52 4.44
N ALA A 95 6.37 0.58 3.78
CA ALA A 95 5.89 1.79 3.11
C ALA A 95 4.72 2.40 3.89
N THR A 96 4.52 3.70 3.74
CA THR A 96 3.32 4.39 4.21
C THR A 96 2.14 4.11 3.27
N GLN A 97 0.97 4.67 3.55
CA GLN A 97 -0.25 4.41 2.78
C GLN A 97 -0.13 4.96 1.36
N PHE A 98 -0.55 4.18 0.36
CA PHE A 98 -0.58 4.66 -1.03
C PHE A 98 -1.61 5.77 -1.23
N HIS A 99 -1.33 6.73 -2.11
CA HIS A 99 -2.26 7.80 -2.49
C HIS A 99 -3.61 7.23 -2.94
N SER A 100 -3.59 6.19 -3.77
CA SER A 100 -4.79 5.52 -4.26
C SER A 100 -5.64 4.90 -3.15
N PHE A 101 -5.00 4.34 -2.12
CA PHE A 101 -5.70 3.78 -0.96
C PHE A 101 -6.34 4.89 -0.09
N VAL A 102 -5.63 5.99 0.12
CA VAL A 102 -6.19 7.16 0.82
C VAL A 102 -7.39 7.73 0.05
N ALA A 103 -7.27 7.88 -1.27
CA ALA A 103 -8.37 8.33 -2.12
C ALA A 103 -9.58 7.37 -2.07
N PHE A 104 -9.33 6.06 -2.04
CA PHE A 104 -10.38 5.05 -1.85
C PHE A 104 -11.11 5.26 -0.51
N LEU A 105 -10.40 5.42 0.61
CA LEU A 105 -11.01 5.67 1.91
C LEU A 105 -11.85 6.96 1.94
N LEU A 106 -11.35 8.02 1.32
CA LEU A 106 -12.09 9.27 1.18
C LEU A 106 -13.34 9.10 0.29
N SER A 107 -13.26 8.28 -0.75
CA SER A 107 -14.41 7.97 -1.59
C SER A 107 -15.49 7.20 -0.84
N GLU A 108 -15.12 6.30 0.07
CA GLU A 108 -16.06 5.60 0.95
C GLU A 108 -16.72 6.58 1.95
N ALA A 109 -15.92 7.46 2.57
CA ALA A 109 -16.43 8.50 3.45
C ALA A 109 -17.37 9.48 2.72
N ALA A 110 -17.13 9.73 1.44
CA ALA A 110 -17.95 10.61 0.62
C ALA A 110 -19.31 10.00 0.19
N LYS A 111 -19.60 8.75 0.50
CA LYS A 111 -20.93 8.14 0.25
C LYS A 111 -22.01 8.68 1.17
N TYR A 112 -21.65 9.25 2.33
CA TYR A 112 -22.63 9.91 3.19
C TYR A 112 -23.20 11.15 2.51
N PRO A 113 -24.52 11.40 2.60
CA PRO A 113 -25.13 12.59 2.03
C PRO A 113 -24.63 13.85 2.74
N LEU A 114 -24.33 14.92 2.00
CA LEU A 114 -23.95 16.27 2.46
C LEU A 114 -22.59 16.38 3.17
N ILE A 115 -22.17 15.41 3.95
CA ILE A 115 -20.94 15.46 4.73
C ILE A 115 -19.96 14.35 4.31
N MET A 116 -18.69 14.56 4.58
CA MET A 116 -17.64 13.55 4.49
C MET A 116 -17.02 13.41 5.88
N PRO A 117 -17.42 12.39 6.66
CA PRO A 117 -16.87 12.16 7.99
C PRO A 117 -15.43 11.63 7.87
N ILE A 118 -14.50 12.24 8.60
CA ILE A 118 -13.10 11.82 8.65
C ILE A 118 -12.63 11.71 10.09
N PRO A 119 -11.64 10.85 10.39
CA PRO A 119 -11.09 10.77 11.74
C PRO A 119 -10.33 12.05 12.11
N SER A 120 -10.67 12.67 13.26
CA SER A 120 -10.01 13.91 13.68
C SER A 120 -8.60 13.68 14.20
N GLY A 121 -7.67 14.57 13.83
CA GLY A 121 -6.31 14.63 14.34
C GLY A 121 -5.40 13.51 13.86
N PHE A 122 -5.78 12.76 12.82
CA PHE A 122 -4.90 11.77 12.20
C PHE A 122 -3.89 12.46 11.27
N PHE A 123 -2.70 11.87 11.20
CA PHE A 123 -1.69 12.26 10.21
C PHE A 123 -1.64 11.23 9.08
N VAL A 124 -1.35 11.72 7.87
CA VAL A 124 -1.19 10.92 6.66
C VAL A 124 0.12 11.33 5.99
N GLN A 125 0.94 10.35 5.64
CA GLN A 125 2.12 10.53 4.81
C GLN A 125 1.98 9.62 3.60
N SER A 126 1.02 9.92 2.73
CA SER A 126 0.74 9.04 1.59
C SER A 126 1.81 9.13 0.52
N VAL A 127 2.03 8.02 -0.19
CA VAL A 127 3.12 7.82 -1.16
C VAL A 127 2.58 7.32 -2.50
N ALA A 128 3.23 7.70 -3.60
CA ALA A 128 2.92 7.16 -4.92
C ALA A 128 3.36 5.69 -5.04
N VAL A 129 2.56 4.88 -5.72
CA VAL A 129 2.90 3.48 -6.01
C VAL A 129 4.15 3.41 -6.87
N GLU A 130 4.31 4.32 -7.80
CA GLU A 130 5.46 4.44 -8.70
C GLU A 130 6.76 4.70 -7.94
N ASP A 131 6.75 5.55 -6.92
CA ASP A 131 7.91 5.82 -6.07
C ASP A 131 8.32 4.55 -5.29
N VAL A 132 7.33 3.83 -4.72
CA VAL A 132 7.58 2.56 -4.02
C VAL A 132 8.11 1.51 -5.00
N ALA A 133 7.54 1.39 -6.20
CA ALA A 133 8.01 0.47 -7.23
C ALA A 133 9.47 0.76 -7.64
N ALA A 134 9.82 2.03 -7.85
CA ALA A 134 11.19 2.44 -8.14
C ALA A 134 12.15 2.08 -7.01
N ARG A 135 11.72 2.24 -5.73
CA ARG A 135 12.50 1.85 -4.56
C ARG A 135 12.73 0.35 -4.48
N LEU A 136 11.67 -0.43 -4.80
CA LEU A 136 11.77 -1.90 -4.85
C LEU A 136 12.70 -2.38 -5.95
N CYS A 137 12.62 -1.79 -7.15
CA CYS A 137 13.54 -2.11 -8.24
C CYS A 137 15.00 -1.89 -7.85
N ARG A 138 15.30 -0.78 -7.18
CA ARG A 138 16.65 -0.53 -6.63
C ARG A 138 17.04 -1.58 -5.62
N ALA A 139 16.15 -1.94 -4.68
CA ALA A 139 16.43 -2.96 -3.67
C ALA A 139 16.72 -4.35 -4.27
N VAL A 140 16.05 -4.71 -5.38
CA VAL A 140 16.35 -5.95 -6.10
C VAL A 140 17.75 -5.92 -6.68
N VAL A 141 18.18 -4.79 -7.26
CA VAL A 141 19.53 -4.62 -7.83
C VAL A 141 20.61 -4.60 -6.76
N ASP A 142 20.35 -3.92 -5.64
CA ASP A 142 21.26 -3.79 -4.50
C ASP A 142 21.47 -5.11 -3.75
N GLY A 143 20.51 -6.04 -3.87
CA GLY A 143 20.52 -7.34 -3.20
C GLY A 143 19.95 -7.32 -1.77
N PRO A 144 20.00 -8.49 -1.08
CA PRO A 144 19.42 -8.65 0.25
C PRO A 144 20.10 -7.77 1.30
N SER A 145 19.31 -7.07 2.13
CA SER A 145 19.81 -6.18 3.19
C SER A 145 18.95 -6.22 4.47
N SER A 146 18.21 -7.29 4.71
CA SER A 146 17.33 -7.53 5.85
C SER A 146 16.23 -6.47 5.98
N ARG A 147 16.39 -5.43 6.80
CA ARG A 147 15.44 -4.35 6.97
C ARG A 147 15.91 -3.10 6.23
N LEU A 148 15.12 -2.65 5.26
CA LEU A 148 15.33 -1.37 4.59
C LEU A 148 14.82 -0.22 5.48
N ARG A 149 15.28 1.00 5.22
CA ARG A 149 14.71 2.20 5.85
C ARG A 149 13.24 2.33 5.45
N ASP A 150 12.41 2.77 6.37
CA ASP A 150 11.00 3.06 6.11
C ASP A 150 10.87 4.06 4.96
N PHE A 151 9.85 3.88 4.11
CA PHE A 151 9.64 4.67 2.91
C PHE A 151 8.27 5.35 2.95
N GLY A 152 8.23 6.65 2.84
CA GLY A 152 6.99 7.42 2.89
C GLY A 152 6.87 8.45 1.77
N GLY A 153 5.71 9.09 1.69
CA GLY A 153 5.54 10.23 0.81
C GLY A 153 6.36 11.44 1.25
N PRO A 154 6.46 12.47 0.40
CA PRO A 154 7.28 13.64 0.68
C PRO A 154 6.75 14.51 1.84
N GLU A 155 5.44 14.40 2.14
CA GLU A 155 4.74 15.28 3.08
C GLU A 155 4.00 14.49 4.15
N VAL A 156 4.07 14.97 5.40
CA VAL A 156 3.19 14.53 6.50
C VAL A 156 2.10 15.58 6.67
N LEU A 157 0.86 15.22 6.39
CA LEU A 157 -0.28 16.15 6.37
C LEU A 157 -1.35 15.73 7.39
N PRO A 158 -2.07 16.68 8.02
CA PRO A 158 -3.30 16.37 8.71
C PRO A 158 -4.33 15.78 7.75
N VAL A 159 -5.08 14.77 8.19
CA VAL A 159 -6.10 14.11 7.35
C VAL A 159 -7.17 15.09 6.86
N GLU A 160 -7.45 16.14 7.62
CA GLU A 160 -8.37 17.21 7.26
C GLU A 160 -7.91 17.97 6.00
N GLU A 161 -6.61 18.21 5.87
CA GLU A 161 -6.03 18.85 4.69
C GLU A 161 -6.08 17.93 3.48
N VAL A 162 -5.72 16.65 3.67
CA VAL A 162 -5.79 15.61 2.63
C VAL A 162 -7.22 15.48 2.09
N ALA A 163 -8.21 15.40 2.98
CA ALA A 163 -9.62 15.27 2.64
C ALA A 163 -10.18 16.53 1.94
N THR A 164 -9.79 17.70 2.42
CA THR A 164 -10.20 18.97 1.80
C THR A 164 -9.65 19.10 0.39
N ALA A 165 -8.36 18.82 0.19
CA ALA A 165 -7.75 18.85 -1.14
C ALA A 165 -8.44 17.88 -2.12
N TRP A 166 -8.79 16.68 -1.65
CA TRP A 166 -9.52 15.68 -2.45
C TRP A 166 -10.96 16.14 -2.78
N SER A 167 -11.70 16.69 -1.80
CA SER A 167 -13.08 17.15 -1.99
C SER A 167 -13.19 18.31 -2.98
N LEU A 168 -12.26 19.27 -2.91
CA LEU A 168 -12.23 20.44 -3.80
C LEU A 168 -11.92 20.09 -5.27
N ARG A 169 -11.33 18.93 -5.53
CA ARG A 169 -11.02 18.46 -6.89
C ARG A 169 -12.18 17.75 -7.59
N ARG A 170 -13.30 17.52 -6.89
CA ARG A 170 -14.49 16.93 -7.48
C ARG A 170 -15.30 17.95 -8.26
N PRO A 171 -16.08 17.52 -9.30
CA PRO A 171 -16.96 18.41 -10.04
C PRO A 171 -17.91 19.18 -9.12
N LEU A 172 -18.24 20.41 -9.47
CA LEU A 172 -19.22 21.22 -8.77
C LEU A 172 -20.50 20.43 -8.50
N GLY A 173 -20.95 20.40 -7.25
CA GLY A 173 -22.09 19.57 -6.79
C GLY A 173 -21.71 18.29 -6.05
N PHE A 174 -20.44 17.86 -6.09
CA PHE A 174 -19.93 16.71 -5.34
C PHE A 174 -19.01 17.11 -4.19
N ALA A 175 -18.64 18.39 -4.06
CA ALA A 175 -17.91 18.90 -2.93
C ALA A 175 -18.75 18.75 -1.66
N LYS A 176 -18.22 18.04 -0.65
CA LYS A 176 -18.91 17.80 0.61
C LYS A 176 -18.20 18.49 1.74
N TRP A 177 -18.94 18.81 2.78
CA TRP A 177 -18.35 19.35 3.99
C TRP A 177 -17.53 18.26 4.69
N VAL A 178 -16.24 18.50 4.83
CA VAL A 178 -15.33 17.65 5.59
C VAL A 178 -15.61 17.85 7.07
N VAL A 179 -16.04 16.79 7.76
CA VAL A 179 -16.43 16.85 9.16
C VAL A 179 -15.51 15.92 9.97
N PRO A 180 -14.59 16.49 10.76
CA PRO A 180 -13.75 15.70 11.66
C PRO A 180 -14.58 15.05 12.78
N ILE A 181 -14.43 13.74 12.95
CA ILE A 181 -15.09 12.94 13.99
C ILE A 181 -14.02 12.33 14.89
N PHE A 182 -14.21 12.45 16.20
CA PHE A 182 -13.33 11.81 17.17
C PHE A 182 -13.64 10.32 17.28
N PHE A 183 -12.63 9.49 17.04
CA PHE A 183 -12.68 8.05 17.27
C PHE A 183 -11.89 7.70 18.54
N PRO A 184 -12.51 7.08 19.57
CA PRO A 184 -11.81 6.60 20.77
C PRO A 184 -11.03 5.31 20.48
N GLY A 185 -10.19 4.91 21.45
CA GLY A 185 -9.47 3.64 21.43
C GLY A 185 -8.00 3.76 21.03
N GLU A 186 -7.25 2.70 21.31
CA GLU A 186 -5.79 2.66 21.18
C GLU A 186 -5.33 2.78 19.70
N THR A 187 -6.03 2.11 18.80
CA THR A 187 -5.72 2.21 17.35
C THR A 187 -5.84 3.65 16.88
N ALA A 188 -6.93 4.34 17.23
CA ALA A 188 -7.11 5.74 16.85
C ALA A 188 -6.09 6.66 17.52
N ALA A 189 -5.73 6.38 18.77
CA ALA A 189 -4.68 7.11 19.48
C ALA A 189 -3.33 6.94 18.79
N ALA A 190 -3.00 5.75 18.31
CA ALA A 190 -1.78 5.45 17.58
C ALA A 190 -1.69 6.23 16.25
N PHE A 191 -2.79 6.34 15.50
CA PHE A 191 -2.84 7.17 14.29
C PHE A 191 -2.72 8.66 14.59
N ARG A 192 -3.32 9.16 15.68
CA ARG A 192 -3.12 10.55 16.13
C ARG A 192 -1.68 10.83 16.57
N SER A 193 -0.98 9.82 17.07
CA SER A 193 0.44 9.91 17.41
C SER A 193 1.36 9.85 16.19
N GLY A 194 0.82 9.70 14.97
CA GLY A 194 1.58 9.66 13.73
C GLY A 194 2.39 8.37 13.55
N TYR A 195 2.05 7.26 14.23
CA TYR A 195 2.81 6.01 14.12
C TYR A 195 2.77 5.39 12.71
N ASN A 196 1.83 5.79 11.88
CA ASN A 196 1.71 5.45 10.47
C ASN A 196 2.55 6.34 9.54
N THR A 197 3.41 7.18 10.07
CA THR A 197 4.30 8.08 9.32
C THR A 197 5.76 7.77 9.63
N CYS A 198 6.66 8.15 8.73
CA CYS A 198 8.12 7.99 8.86
C CYS A 198 8.86 9.26 8.41
N PRO A 199 8.75 10.37 9.16
CA PRO A 199 9.37 11.64 8.76
C PRO A 199 10.89 11.57 8.61
N ASP A 200 11.54 10.63 9.28
CA ASP A 200 12.99 10.38 9.19
C ASP A 200 13.36 9.27 8.19
N GLY A 201 12.35 8.69 7.50
CA GLY A 201 12.53 7.65 6.48
C GLY A 201 13.04 8.15 5.15
N GLU A 202 13.17 7.24 4.19
CA GLU A 202 13.34 7.61 2.78
C GLU A 202 12.02 8.15 2.24
N ARG A 203 12.08 9.05 1.24
CA ARG A 203 10.89 9.71 0.73
C ARG A 203 10.72 9.52 -0.76
N GLY A 204 9.47 9.32 -1.18
CA GLY A 204 9.02 9.50 -2.54
C GLY A 204 9.02 10.97 -2.96
N THR A 205 8.68 11.20 -4.20
CA THR A 205 8.77 12.53 -4.83
C THR A 205 7.41 13.15 -5.12
N GLU A 206 6.40 12.34 -5.48
CA GLU A 206 5.08 12.84 -5.83
C GLU A 206 4.28 13.21 -4.57
N THR A 207 3.85 14.47 -4.49
CA THR A 207 2.99 14.95 -3.41
C THR A 207 1.54 14.49 -3.60
N TRP A 208 0.75 14.52 -2.51
CA TRP A 208 -0.70 14.24 -2.58
C TRP A 208 -1.43 15.12 -3.61
N ARG A 209 -1.07 16.40 -3.69
CA ARG A 209 -1.71 17.36 -4.61
C ARG A 209 -1.35 17.13 -6.07
N GLU A 210 -0.12 16.76 -6.37
CA GLU A 210 0.34 16.39 -7.71
C GLU A 210 -0.33 15.11 -8.17
N TRP A 211 -0.36 14.09 -7.32
CA TRP A 211 -1.05 12.84 -7.62
C TRP A 211 -2.54 13.04 -7.89
N LEU A 212 -3.24 13.86 -7.10
CA LEU A 212 -4.64 14.20 -7.34
C LEU A 212 -4.84 14.87 -8.71
N LYS A 213 -3.94 15.76 -9.11
CA LYS A 213 -4.00 16.42 -10.42
C LYS A 213 -3.84 15.38 -11.53
N ARG A 214 -2.80 14.58 -11.48
CA ARG A 214 -2.51 13.54 -12.49
C ARG A 214 -3.65 12.53 -12.62
N SER A 215 -4.16 12.00 -11.52
CA SER A 215 -5.23 11.00 -11.52
C SER A 215 -6.55 11.48 -12.12
N MET A 216 -6.83 12.78 -12.03
CA MET A 216 -8.01 13.39 -12.67
C MET A 216 -7.79 13.61 -14.17
N ASP A 217 -6.61 14.03 -14.59
CA ASP A 217 -6.27 14.20 -16.00
C ASP A 217 -6.38 12.85 -16.73
N GLU A 218 -5.90 11.77 -16.13
CA GLU A 218 -6.02 10.38 -16.64
C GLU A 218 -7.50 9.93 -16.74
N ALA A 219 -8.31 10.24 -15.73
CA ALA A 219 -9.73 9.89 -15.73
C ALA A 219 -10.50 10.66 -16.83
N GLY A 220 -10.19 11.94 -17.03
CA GLY A 220 -10.76 12.76 -18.11
C GLY A 220 -10.42 12.21 -19.49
N ALA A 221 -9.15 11.92 -19.74
CA ALA A 221 -8.68 11.34 -21.01
C ALA A 221 -9.34 9.97 -21.30
N SER A 222 -9.56 9.14 -20.27
CA SER A 222 -10.24 7.84 -20.43
C SER A 222 -11.71 7.97 -20.84
N LEU A 223 -12.41 8.98 -20.34
CA LEU A 223 -13.80 9.25 -20.71
C LEU A 223 -13.91 9.76 -22.15
N GLU A 224 -13.05 10.67 -22.57
CA GLU A 224 -13.02 11.17 -23.95
C GLU A 224 -12.71 10.08 -24.97
N SER A 225 -11.82 9.15 -24.63
CA SER A 225 -11.47 8.03 -25.50
C SER A 225 -12.61 7.02 -25.68
N LYS A 226 -13.45 6.82 -24.65
CA LYS A 226 -14.65 5.96 -24.74
C LYS A 226 -15.74 6.60 -25.58
N ASP A 227 -16.02 7.88 -25.33
CA ASP A 227 -17.04 8.62 -26.09
C ASP A 227 -16.70 8.72 -27.60
N SER A 228 -15.42 8.85 -27.92
CA SER A 228 -14.91 8.85 -29.30
C SER A 228 -15.07 7.50 -30.01
N ARG A 229 -14.96 6.38 -29.29
CA ARG A 229 -15.17 5.02 -29.85
C ARG A 229 -16.65 4.70 -30.05
N GLU A 230 -17.53 5.15 -29.13
CA GLU A 230 -18.98 4.97 -29.25
C GLU A 230 -19.60 5.79 -30.36
N ARG A 231 -18.99 6.92 -30.78
CA ARG A 231 -19.44 7.75 -31.91
C ARG A 231 -18.97 7.25 -33.29
N GLN A 232 -18.04 6.28 -33.33
CA GLN A 232 -17.49 5.72 -34.59
C GLN A 232 -18.00 4.30 -34.89
N GLY A 233 -18.81 3.69 -34.05
CA GLY A 233 -19.45 2.39 -34.24
C GLY A 233 -20.94 2.52 -34.43
#